data_8b40c878cbd427a781414e9adf86e04a
#
_entry.id   8b40c878cbd427a781414e9adf86e04a
#
_cell.length_a   1.000
_cell.length_b   1.000
_cell.length_c   1.000
_cell.angle_alpha   90.00
_cell.angle_beta   90.00
_cell.angle_gamma   90.00
#
_symmetry.space_group_name_H-M   'P 1'
#
loop_
_entity.id
_entity.type
_entity.pdbx_description
1 polymer ?
#
loop_
_entity_poly.entity_id
_entity_poly.type
_entity_poly.pdbx_seq_one_letter_code
_entity_poly.pdbx_strand_id
1 'polypeptide(L)'
;MKKRLLALFLTLGLVCTVLTACGDGSKDQGGQGNNGGEAVSGGEITVGIAKDLDDSLDPHRMVTAGTREVLFNLFEGLVKPNSKGELIPAVAERYQLSEDGRTYTFTLREGVKFHNGATVTAEDVVYSIERCADTSEGTPLVPAFSVIQEVKAVDERTVTITIAQRDLEFISYLTSAIIPKGYDDQATHPVGTGPFMYVSRSPQENFVIQRFDDYWGTPAYLDKVTYKIYESADALVTALKGKSIDLCAHLTSSQTAQLDSDFQILEGTMNLVQAVYLNNAVAPFDDQQVRQALCYAIDRQTIMDMIADGHGTALGS
;
A
#
# COMPACT_ATOMS: atom_id res chain seq x y z
N MET A 1 30.74 -23.07 -65.74
CA MET A 1 31.49 -23.20 -64.47
C MET A 1 31.12 -22.06 -63.55
N LYS A 2 29.89 -22.04 -63.01
CA LYS A 2 29.38 -21.06 -62.02
C LYS A 2 28.23 -21.68 -61.23
N LYS A 3 28.44 -22.74 -60.48
CA LYS A 3 27.44 -23.39 -59.63
C LYS A 3 28.07 -24.26 -58.53
N ARG A 4 29.23 -23.91 -57.96
CA ARG A 4 29.84 -24.68 -56.85
C ARG A 4 30.49 -23.80 -55.76
N LEU A 5 29.99 -22.59 -55.51
CA LEU A 5 30.56 -21.70 -54.49
C LEU A 5 29.52 -21.13 -53.54
N LEU A 6 28.35 -21.79 -53.37
CA LEU A 6 27.28 -21.31 -52.50
C LEU A 6 26.85 -22.34 -51.43
N ALA A 7 27.73 -23.29 -51.13
CA ALA A 7 27.41 -24.36 -50.16
C ALA A 7 28.40 -24.46 -48.98
N LEU A 8 29.22 -23.42 -48.75
CA LEU A 8 30.25 -23.48 -47.68
C LEU A 8 30.15 -22.39 -46.62
N PHE A 9 29.04 -21.67 -46.55
CA PHE A 9 28.82 -20.64 -45.49
C PHE A 9 27.64 -20.92 -44.56
N LEU A 10 27.07 -22.12 -44.55
CA LEU A 10 25.89 -22.45 -43.72
C LEU A 10 26.16 -23.51 -42.63
N THR A 11 27.43 -23.82 -42.31
CA THR A 11 27.77 -24.83 -41.30
C THR A 11 28.68 -24.35 -40.18
N LEU A 12 28.80 -23.04 -39.93
CA LEU A 12 29.65 -22.53 -38.86
C LEU A 12 28.89 -21.61 -37.88
N GLY A 13 27.60 -21.86 -37.64
CA GLY A 13 26.78 -21.07 -36.75
C GLY A 13 26.03 -21.88 -35.67
N LEU A 14 26.41 -23.13 -35.40
CA LEU A 14 25.63 -23.98 -34.49
C LEU A 14 26.48 -24.78 -33.48
N VAL A 15 27.51 -24.16 -32.91
CA VAL A 15 28.24 -24.78 -31.76
C VAL A 15 28.72 -23.65 -30.85
N CYS A 16 27.84 -23.13 -29.99
CA CYS A 16 28.23 -22.41 -28.76
C CYS A 16 26.98 -22.06 -27.92
N THR A 17 26.23 -23.07 -27.47
CA THR A 17 25.31 -22.89 -26.34
C THR A 17 25.03 -24.23 -25.64
N VAL A 18 26.03 -24.81 -25.03
CA VAL A 18 25.80 -25.78 -23.95
C VAL A 18 26.99 -25.68 -23.00
N LEU A 19 26.81 -24.97 -21.90
CA LEU A 19 27.49 -25.16 -20.62
C LEU A 19 27.07 -24.05 -19.67
N THR A 20 26.02 -24.30 -18.91
CA THR A 20 25.97 -24.03 -17.46
C THR A 20 24.62 -24.51 -16.94
N ALA A 21 24.60 -25.74 -16.51
CA ALA A 21 23.56 -26.24 -15.64
C ALA A 21 24.28 -26.87 -14.48
N CYS A 22 24.08 -26.29 -13.29
CA CYS A 22 24.07 -27.00 -12.01
C CYS A 22 23.97 -25.93 -10.90
N GLY A 23 22.85 -25.89 -10.23
CA GLY A 23 22.56 -25.08 -9.05
C GLY A 23 21.23 -25.53 -8.49
N ASP A 24 21.33 -26.24 -7.45
CA ASP A 24 20.42 -27.09 -6.68
C ASP A 24 19.11 -26.43 -6.26
N GLY A 25 18.10 -27.28 -6.08
CA GLY A 25 16.71 -26.91 -5.94
C GLY A 25 16.27 -26.38 -4.59
N SER A 26 15.24 -25.62 -4.65
CA SER A 26 14.12 -25.64 -3.70
C SER A 26 12.84 -25.32 -4.46
N LYS A 27 11.92 -26.25 -4.38
CA LYS A 27 10.58 -26.12 -4.97
C LYS A 27 9.75 -25.22 -4.07
N ASP A 28 9.56 -23.97 -4.47
CA ASP A 28 8.42 -23.18 -4.05
C ASP A 28 7.32 -23.34 -5.10
N GLN A 29 6.24 -24.02 -4.70
CA GLN A 29 5.00 -24.04 -5.46
C GLN A 29 4.21 -22.76 -5.10
N GLY A 30 4.34 -21.75 -5.90
CA GLY A 30 3.54 -20.52 -5.85
C GLY A 30 3.11 -20.17 -7.27
N GLY A 31 1.81 -20.32 -7.54
CA GLY A 31 0.98 -19.69 -8.58
C GLY A 31 1.60 -19.43 -9.95
N GLN A 32 1.41 -20.36 -10.88
CA GLN A 32 1.59 -20.12 -12.32
C GLN A 32 0.43 -19.23 -12.84
N GLY A 33 0.77 -18.05 -13.31
CA GLY A 33 -0.14 -17.15 -14.01
C GLY A 33 0.60 -15.93 -14.54
N ASN A 34 1.72 -16.12 -15.25
CA ASN A 34 2.40 -15.00 -15.89
C ASN A 34 2.51 -15.22 -17.41
N ASN A 35 1.47 -14.81 -18.13
CA ASN A 35 1.64 -14.43 -19.52
C ASN A 35 2.35 -13.07 -19.50
N GLY A 36 3.68 -13.06 -19.45
CA GLY A 36 4.50 -11.86 -19.46
C GLY A 36 4.42 -11.13 -20.80
N GLY A 37 3.32 -10.41 -21.03
CA GLY A 37 3.28 -9.31 -21.98
C GLY A 37 4.08 -8.15 -21.39
N GLU A 38 4.82 -7.41 -22.22
CA GLU A 38 5.43 -6.16 -21.80
C GLU A 38 4.33 -5.22 -21.26
N ALA A 39 4.61 -4.57 -20.13
CA ALA A 39 3.68 -3.61 -19.55
C ALA A 39 3.47 -2.45 -20.55
N VAL A 40 2.21 -2.18 -20.90
CA VAL A 40 1.85 -1.12 -21.84
C VAL A 40 1.46 0.12 -21.04
N SER A 41 2.08 1.26 -21.38
CA SER A 41 1.72 2.55 -20.78
C SER A 41 0.49 3.14 -21.48
N GLY A 42 -0.37 3.79 -20.70
CA GLY A 42 -1.59 4.41 -21.16
C GLY A 42 -2.85 3.65 -20.76
N GLY A 43 -3.99 4.24 -21.07
CA GLY A 43 -5.30 3.68 -20.80
C GLY A 43 -5.88 4.01 -19.42
N GLU A 44 -7.14 3.63 -19.27
CA GLU A 44 -7.94 3.94 -18.08
C GLU A 44 -8.59 2.66 -17.56
N ILE A 45 -8.79 2.56 -16.26
CA ILE A 45 -9.58 1.49 -15.63
C ILE A 45 -10.66 2.07 -14.73
N THR A 46 -11.72 1.28 -14.56
CA THR A 46 -12.78 1.54 -13.60
C THR A 46 -12.73 0.48 -12.50
N VAL A 47 -12.56 0.93 -11.27
CA VAL A 47 -12.51 0.08 -10.07
C VAL A 47 -13.81 0.23 -9.29
N GLY A 48 -14.47 -0.86 -8.98
CA GLY A 48 -15.66 -0.86 -8.12
C GLY A 48 -15.29 -0.94 -6.65
N ILE A 49 -15.88 -0.08 -5.82
CA ILE A 49 -15.75 -0.11 -4.35
C ILE A 49 -17.12 -0.19 -3.69
N ALA A 50 -17.24 -0.99 -2.60
CA ALA A 50 -18.52 -1.28 -1.94
C ALA A 50 -18.95 -0.20 -0.94
N LYS A 51 -18.18 0.85 -0.77
CA LYS A 51 -18.46 1.93 0.18
C LYS A 51 -17.78 3.22 -0.28
N ASP A 52 -18.45 4.35 -0.08
CA ASP A 52 -17.84 5.66 -0.34
C ASP A 52 -16.67 5.93 0.60
N LEU A 53 -15.80 6.82 0.17
CA LEU A 53 -14.67 7.32 0.95
C LEU A 53 -15.17 8.15 2.14
N ASP A 54 -14.31 8.36 3.13
CA ASP A 54 -14.56 9.28 4.22
C ASP A 54 -14.92 10.69 3.69
N ASP A 55 -15.66 11.48 4.46
CA ASP A 55 -16.02 12.84 4.06
C ASP A 55 -14.78 13.70 3.83
N SER A 56 -13.74 13.51 4.65
CA SER A 56 -12.45 14.16 4.50
C SER A 56 -11.46 13.27 3.74
N LEU A 57 -10.83 13.82 2.72
CA LEU A 57 -9.73 13.20 1.96
C LEU A 57 -8.35 13.56 2.55
N ASP A 58 -8.29 14.25 3.68
CA ASP A 58 -7.06 14.59 4.39
C ASP A 58 -6.34 13.31 4.86
N PRO A 59 -5.10 13.03 4.41
CA PRO A 59 -4.41 11.79 4.70
C PRO A 59 -4.12 11.57 6.18
N HIS A 60 -4.05 12.63 6.98
CA HIS A 60 -3.82 12.54 8.42
C HIS A 60 -5.11 12.30 9.23
N ARG A 61 -6.29 12.46 8.59
CA ARG A 61 -7.60 12.33 9.23
C ARG A 61 -8.44 11.17 8.70
N MET A 62 -7.87 10.34 7.82
CA MET A 62 -8.54 9.15 7.29
C MET A 62 -8.86 8.14 8.39
N VAL A 63 -10.10 7.70 8.46
CA VAL A 63 -10.58 6.74 9.47
C VAL A 63 -10.73 5.34 8.87
N THR A 64 -11.37 5.22 7.71
CA THR A 64 -11.70 3.91 7.14
C THR A 64 -10.56 3.30 6.33
N ALA A 65 -10.46 1.97 6.37
CA ALA A 65 -9.47 1.22 5.59
C ALA A 65 -9.66 1.44 4.09
N GLY A 66 -10.90 1.45 3.60
CA GLY A 66 -11.19 1.66 2.18
C GLY A 66 -10.71 3.01 1.65
N THR A 67 -10.88 4.09 2.45
CA THR A 67 -10.32 5.40 2.08
C THR A 67 -8.79 5.35 2.01
N ARG A 68 -8.14 4.68 2.96
CA ARG A 68 -6.67 4.53 2.95
C ARG A 68 -6.18 3.77 1.73
N GLU A 69 -6.85 2.70 1.33
CA GLU A 69 -6.51 1.90 0.14
C GLU A 69 -6.58 2.71 -1.16
N VAL A 70 -7.55 3.61 -1.27
CA VAL A 70 -7.67 4.48 -2.45
C VAL A 70 -6.63 5.60 -2.40
N LEU A 71 -6.54 6.31 -1.27
CA LEU A 71 -5.68 7.48 -1.13
C LEU A 71 -4.19 7.15 -1.00
N PHE A 72 -3.83 5.90 -0.69
CA PHE A 72 -2.46 5.40 -0.74
C PHE A 72 -1.76 5.70 -2.08
N ASN A 73 -2.52 5.78 -3.16
CA ASN A 73 -1.99 6.10 -4.49
C ASN A 73 -1.61 7.59 -4.66
N LEU A 74 -2.10 8.47 -3.78
CA LEU A 74 -1.88 9.91 -3.84
C LEU A 74 -0.78 10.38 -2.90
N PHE A 75 -0.50 9.62 -1.84
CA PHE A 75 0.34 10.08 -0.75
C PHE A 75 1.50 9.13 -0.49
N GLU A 76 2.64 9.70 -0.12
CA GLU A 76 3.80 8.96 0.37
C GLU A 76 4.35 9.61 1.63
N GLY A 77 4.95 8.78 2.49
CA GLY A 77 5.70 9.22 3.66
C GLY A 77 7.20 9.35 3.39
N LEU A 78 7.99 9.45 4.44
CA LEU A 78 9.45 9.37 4.34
C LEU A 78 9.89 7.99 3.85
N VAL A 79 9.17 6.95 4.27
CA VAL A 79 9.30 5.56 3.84
C VAL A 79 7.95 5.04 3.35
N LYS A 80 7.96 3.94 2.60
CA LYS A 80 6.75 3.24 2.14
C LYS A 80 6.96 1.73 2.12
N PRO A 81 5.91 0.91 2.23
CA PRO A 81 6.03 -0.51 2.01
C PRO A 81 6.24 -0.84 0.52
N ASN A 82 7.03 -1.86 0.23
CA ASN A 82 7.08 -2.49 -1.08
C ASN A 82 6.04 -3.62 -1.20
N SER A 83 6.00 -4.33 -2.34
CA SER A 83 5.07 -5.44 -2.57
C SER A 83 5.24 -6.64 -1.63
N LYS A 84 6.34 -6.70 -0.86
CA LYS A 84 6.60 -7.72 0.16
C LYS A 84 6.31 -7.23 1.58
N GLY A 85 5.84 -5.99 1.74
CA GLY A 85 5.63 -5.36 3.04
C GLY A 85 6.90 -4.82 3.70
N GLU A 86 8.06 -4.87 3.04
CA GLU A 86 9.30 -4.31 3.56
C GLU A 86 9.30 -2.78 3.40
N LEU A 87 9.75 -2.07 4.42
CA LEU A 87 9.86 -0.61 4.35
C LEU A 87 11.06 -0.19 3.51
N ILE A 88 10.80 0.60 2.51
CA ILE A 88 11.81 1.19 1.63
C ILE A 88 11.76 2.73 1.68
N PRO A 89 12.86 3.43 1.41
CA PRO A 89 12.85 4.89 1.27
C PRO A 89 11.86 5.36 0.19
N ALA A 90 11.08 6.41 0.51
CA ALA A 90 10.12 7.05 -0.39
C ALA A 90 10.48 8.51 -0.66
N VAL A 91 9.83 9.50 -0.02
CA VAL A 91 10.22 10.91 -0.12
C VAL A 91 11.67 11.10 0.38
N ALA A 92 12.08 10.35 1.40
CA ALA A 92 13.50 10.25 1.74
C ALA A 92 14.25 9.38 0.73
N GLU A 93 15.48 9.77 0.37
CA GLU A 93 16.41 8.96 -0.40
C GLU A 93 17.07 7.89 0.48
N ARG A 94 17.40 8.28 1.72
CA ARG A 94 18.02 7.42 2.74
C ARG A 94 17.77 7.96 4.14
N TYR A 95 17.99 7.11 5.10
CA TYR A 95 18.01 7.53 6.51
C TYR A 95 19.12 6.81 7.28
N GLN A 96 19.47 7.37 8.43
CA GLN A 96 20.41 6.81 9.39
C GLN A 96 19.83 6.90 10.78
N LEU A 97 20.07 5.89 11.59
CA LEU A 97 19.70 5.85 13.00
C LEU A 97 20.96 6.04 13.85
N SER A 98 20.90 6.91 14.85
CA SER A 98 21.98 7.13 15.82
C SER A 98 22.30 5.84 16.60
N GLU A 99 23.51 5.76 17.17
CA GLU A 99 23.96 4.58 17.92
C GLU A 99 23.06 4.26 19.13
N ASP A 100 22.50 5.29 19.77
CA ASP A 100 21.56 5.14 20.88
C ASP A 100 20.14 4.75 20.43
N GLY A 101 19.89 4.71 19.11
CA GLY A 101 18.63 4.30 18.50
C GLY A 101 17.50 5.29 18.70
N ARG A 102 17.77 6.57 18.96
CA ARG A 102 16.75 7.58 19.25
C ARG A 102 16.61 8.68 18.23
N THR A 103 17.63 8.92 17.40
CA THR A 103 17.59 9.99 16.40
C THR A 103 17.70 9.42 15.01
N TYR A 104 16.64 9.63 14.23
CA TYR A 104 16.59 9.34 12.80
C TYR A 104 17.03 10.59 12.03
N THR A 105 17.99 10.45 11.12
CA THR A 105 18.40 11.51 10.19
C THR A 105 18.00 11.10 8.78
N PHE A 106 17.07 11.82 8.17
CA PHE A 106 16.59 11.60 6.81
C PHE A 106 17.23 12.58 5.85
N THR A 107 17.66 12.09 4.69
CA THR A 107 18.02 12.93 3.54
C THR A 107 16.93 12.80 2.51
N LEU A 108 16.28 13.91 2.14
CA LEU A 108 15.21 13.93 1.15
C LEU A 108 15.77 13.73 -0.27
N ARG A 109 14.97 13.11 -1.13
CA ARG A 109 15.28 13.05 -2.57
C ARG A 109 15.31 14.45 -3.17
N GLU A 110 16.15 14.64 -4.16
CA GLU A 110 16.17 15.87 -4.92
C GLU A 110 15.03 15.93 -5.91
N GLY A 111 14.37 17.09 -6.00
CA GLY A 111 13.36 17.35 -7.02
C GLY A 111 12.02 16.64 -6.85
N VAL A 112 11.74 16.04 -5.68
CA VAL A 112 10.39 15.51 -5.39
C VAL A 112 9.40 16.65 -5.42
N LYS A 113 8.31 16.48 -6.18
CA LYS A 113 7.24 17.45 -6.30
C LYS A 113 5.94 16.96 -5.65
N PHE A 114 5.20 17.88 -5.11
CA PHE A 114 3.79 17.71 -4.82
C PHE A 114 2.95 17.81 -6.09
N HIS A 115 1.72 17.29 -6.07
CA HIS A 115 0.79 17.34 -7.20
C HIS A 115 0.46 18.76 -7.67
N ASN A 116 0.62 19.76 -6.82
CA ASN A 116 0.47 21.19 -7.16
C ASN A 116 1.72 21.81 -7.80
N GLY A 117 2.78 21.02 -8.05
CA GLY A 117 4.01 21.45 -8.67
C GLY A 117 5.07 22.02 -7.72
N ALA A 118 4.75 22.28 -6.46
CA ALA A 118 5.73 22.72 -5.47
C ALA A 118 6.75 21.61 -5.16
N THR A 119 8.01 21.98 -4.96
CA THR A 119 9.05 21.02 -4.54
C THR A 119 8.93 20.76 -3.05
N VAL A 120 9.05 19.48 -2.68
CA VAL A 120 9.07 19.05 -1.26
C VAL A 120 10.33 19.56 -0.58
N THR A 121 10.16 20.14 0.59
CA THR A 121 11.25 20.65 1.44
C THR A 121 11.28 19.96 2.80
N ALA A 122 12.38 20.13 3.54
CA ALA A 122 12.48 19.65 4.91
C ALA A 122 11.40 20.28 5.83
N GLU A 123 10.99 21.53 5.55
CA GLU A 123 9.94 22.22 6.30
C GLU A 123 8.55 21.57 6.10
N ASP A 124 8.26 21.01 4.92
CA ASP A 124 7.01 20.27 4.68
C ASP A 124 6.99 18.97 5.50
N VAL A 125 8.14 18.31 5.63
CA VAL A 125 8.28 17.11 6.46
C VAL A 125 8.07 17.45 7.93
N VAL A 126 8.74 18.50 8.43
CA VAL A 126 8.57 18.97 9.82
C VAL A 126 7.11 19.27 10.08
N TYR A 127 6.47 20.08 9.22
CA TYR A 127 5.06 20.40 9.33
C TYR A 127 4.15 19.16 9.38
N SER A 128 4.37 18.19 8.49
CA SER A 128 3.55 16.98 8.40
C SER A 128 3.65 16.12 9.65
N ILE A 129 4.87 15.93 10.16
CA ILE A 129 5.12 15.12 11.36
C ILE A 129 4.59 15.82 12.61
N GLU A 130 4.87 17.12 12.78
CA GLU A 130 4.38 17.90 13.93
C GLU A 130 2.85 17.95 13.96
N ARG A 131 2.20 18.13 12.80
CA ARG A 131 0.74 18.07 12.69
C ARG A 131 0.16 16.74 13.15
N CYS A 132 0.83 15.63 12.83
CA CYS A 132 0.41 14.30 13.27
C CYS A 132 0.71 14.04 14.75
N ALA A 133 1.71 14.72 15.33
CA ALA A 133 2.12 14.60 16.73
C ALA A 133 1.38 15.57 17.66
N ASP A 134 0.67 16.56 17.11
CA ASP A 134 0.00 17.61 17.89
C ASP A 134 -1.06 17.03 18.82
N THR A 135 -1.00 17.44 20.07
CA THR A 135 -1.92 17.04 21.16
C THR A 135 -2.85 18.17 21.59
N SER A 136 -2.84 19.32 20.94
CA SER A 136 -3.65 20.49 21.32
C SER A 136 -5.16 20.19 21.34
N GLU A 137 -5.61 19.26 20.49
CA GLU A 137 -7.00 18.80 20.45
C GLU A 137 -7.22 17.44 21.17
N GLY A 138 -6.25 17.00 21.96
CA GLY A 138 -6.32 15.74 22.70
C GLY A 138 -5.25 14.73 22.31
N THR A 139 -5.65 13.61 21.71
CA THR A 139 -4.72 12.56 21.28
C THR A 139 -4.09 12.92 19.93
N PRO A 140 -2.80 12.64 19.70
CA PRO A 140 -2.16 12.82 18.39
C PRO A 140 -2.92 12.12 17.29
N LEU A 141 -2.93 12.67 16.07
CA LEU A 141 -3.52 12.01 14.89
C LEU A 141 -2.83 10.67 14.57
N VAL A 142 -1.53 10.59 14.86
CA VAL A 142 -0.77 9.33 14.86
C VAL A 142 -0.32 9.07 16.30
N PRO A 143 -0.99 8.21 17.08
CA PRO A 143 -0.70 8.00 18.51
C PRO A 143 0.76 7.64 18.81
N ALA A 144 1.40 6.90 17.90
CA ALA A 144 2.82 6.54 18.03
C ALA A 144 3.77 7.76 18.01
N PHE A 145 3.33 8.90 17.48
CA PHE A 145 4.14 10.14 17.47
C PHE A 145 4.19 10.85 18.82
N SER A 146 3.41 10.42 19.81
CA SER A 146 3.51 10.92 21.20
C SER A 146 4.91 10.75 21.82
N VAL A 147 5.75 9.86 21.29
CA VAL A 147 7.13 9.65 21.74
C VAL A 147 8.12 10.61 21.12
N ILE A 148 7.72 11.43 20.14
CA ILE A 148 8.60 12.41 19.46
C ILE A 148 8.93 13.52 20.45
N GLN A 149 10.21 13.81 20.57
CA GLN A 149 10.73 14.93 21.37
C GLN A 149 11.04 16.14 20.51
N GLU A 150 11.56 15.92 19.30
CA GLU A 150 11.94 16.98 18.39
C GLU A 150 11.87 16.51 16.94
N VAL A 151 11.36 17.36 16.07
CA VAL A 151 11.47 17.25 14.60
C VAL A 151 12.11 18.53 14.09
N LYS A 152 13.18 18.42 13.31
CA LYS A 152 13.94 19.59 12.90
C LYS A 152 14.45 19.48 11.47
N ALA A 153 14.20 20.53 10.69
CA ALA A 153 14.90 20.76 9.44
C ALA A 153 16.33 21.25 9.75
N VAL A 154 17.33 20.47 9.39
CA VAL A 154 18.75 20.81 9.56
C VAL A 154 19.22 21.71 8.41
N ASP A 155 18.76 21.38 7.22
CA ASP A 155 18.90 22.14 5.97
C ASP A 155 17.70 21.87 5.05
N GLU A 156 17.75 22.32 3.79
CA GLU A 156 16.64 22.18 2.84
C GLU A 156 16.22 20.73 2.56
N ARG A 157 17.12 19.75 2.76
CA ARG A 157 16.92 18.34 2.45
C ARG A 157 17.20 17.39 3.60
N THR A 158 17.59 17.90 4.75
CA THR A 158 17.94 17.05 5.91
C THR A 158 16.97 17.31 7.05
N VAL A 159 16.32 16.25 7.51
CA VAL A 159 15.40 16.27 8.65
C VAL A 159 15.90 15.31 9.72
N THR A 160 15.88 15.74 10.98
CA THR A 160 16.11 14.88 12.14
C THR A 160 14.81 14.71 12.92
N ILE A 161 14.54 13.47 13.38
CA ILE A 161 13.45 13.14 14.26
C ILE A 161 14.04 12.45 15.49
N THR A 162 13.85 13.01 16.67
CA THR A 162 14.35 12.47 17.93
C THR A 162 13.17 11.98 18.76
N ILE A 163 13.26 10.73 19.23
CA ILE A 163 12.24 10.07 20.08
C ILE A 163 12.76 9.87 21.50
N ALA A 164 11.84 9.81 22.46
CA ALA A 164 12.14 9.74 23.90
C ALA A 164 12.95 8.50 24.29
N GLN A 165 12.65 7.36 23.65
CA GLN A 165 13.32 6.08 23.86
C GLN A 165 13.46 5.31 22.57
N ARG A 166 14.42 4.39 22.52
CA ARG A 166 14.61 3.52 21.35
C ARG A 166 13.34 2.72 21.08
N ASP A 167 12.86 2.79 19.84
CA ASP A 167 11.74 2.02 19.31
C ASP A 167 12.08 1.55 17.89
N LEU A 168 12.13 0.23 17.69
CA LEU A 168 12.49 -0.35 16.39
C LEU A 168 11.33 -0.31 15.39
N GLU A 169 10.10 -0.16 15.86
CA GLU A 169 8.91 -0.09 15.02
C GLU A 169 8.57 1.35 14.60
N PHE A 170 9.19 2.34 15.25
CA PHE A 170 8.90 3.76 14.99
C PHE A 170 9.01 4.12 13.51
N ILE A 171 9.96 3.55 12.78
CA ILE A 171 10.14 3.77 11.34
C ILE A 171 8.87 3.45 10.53
N SER A 172 8.05 2.49 10.97
CA SER A 172 6.83 2.09 10.26
C SER A 172 5.75 3.18 10.29
N TYR A 173 5.75 4.03 11.29
CA TYR A 173 4.79 5.14 11.39
C TYR A 173 5.18 6.33 10.49
N LEU A 174 6.43 6.37 10.00
CA LEU A 174 6.90 7.38 9.06
C LEU A 174 6.47 7.11 7.60
N THR A 175 5.57 6.15 7.41
CA THR A 175 4.72 6.02 6.21
C THR A 175 3.60 7.06 6.17
N SER A 176 3.40 7.82 7.25
CA SER A 176 2.45 8.96 7.29
C SER A 176 2.76 9.96 6.19
N ALA A 177 1.72 10.43 5.52
CA ALA A 177 1.83 11.27 4.34
C ALA A 177 2.60 12.57 4.60
N ILE A 178 3.48 12.93 3.69
CA ILE A 178 4.07 14.27 3.64
C ILE A 178 3.18 15.15 2.78
N ILE A 179 2.72 16.27 3.34
CA ILE A 179 1.81 17.23 2.71
C ILE A 179 2.43 18.63 2.67
N PRO A 180 2.03 19.48 1.72
CA PRO A 180 2.60 20.82 1.60
C PRO A 180 2.22 21.70 2.80
N LYS A 181 3.22 22.34 3.41
CA LYS A 181 3.04 23.29 4.49
C LYS A 181 2.19 24.48 4.04
N GLY A 182 1.15 24.80 4.80
CA GLY A 182 0.26 25.93 4.49
C GLY A 182 -0.76 25.67 3.39
N TYR A 183 -0.96 24.41 2.99
CA TYR A 183 -2.04 24.01 2.10
C TYR A 183 -3.22 23.48 2.92
N ASP A 184 -4.33 24.23 2.96
CA ASP A 184 -5.43 23.97 3.88
C ASP A 184 -6.59 23.16 3.28
N ASP A 185 -6.57 22.87 1.96
CA ASP A 185 -7.68 22.22 1.25
C ASP A 185 -7.50 20.69 1.07
N GLN A 186 -6.73 20.04 1.94
CA GLN A 186 -6.50 18.58 1.88
C GLN A 186 -7.80 17.78 2.00
N ALA A 187 -8.79 18.29 2.71
CA ALA A 187 -10.05 17.59 2.95
C ALA A 187 -10.87 17.38 1.67
N THR A 188 -10.79 18.28 0.70
CA THR A 188 -11.60 18.28 -0.52
C THR A 188 -10.78 18.16 -1.80
N HIS A 189 -9.57 18.72 -1.82
CA HIS A 189 -8.63 18.67 -2.96
C HIS A 189 -7.26 18.16 -2.50
N PRO A 190 -7.12 16.85 -2.24
CA PRO A 190 -5.91 16.30 -1.67
C PRO A 190 -4.69 16.49 -2.59
N VAL A 191 -3.59 16.96 -2.01
CA VAL A 191 -2.31 17.19 -2.66
C VAL A 191 -1.23 16.38 -1.93
N GLY A 192 -0.66 15.40 -2.60
CA GLY A 192 0.41 14.53 -2.10
C GLY A 192 1.59 14.45 -3.06
N THR A 193 2.40 13.41 -2.90
CA THR A 193 3.63 13.14 -3.68
C THR A 193 3.56 11.82 -4.44
N GLY A 194 2.43 11.11 -4.38
CA GLY A 194 2.26 9.77 -4.94
C GLY A 194 2.18 9.73 -6.47
N PRO A 195 2.15 8.51 -7.05
CA PRO A 195 2.16 8.31 -8.49
C PRO A 195 0.86 8.73 -9.20
N PHE A 196 -0.22 8.94 -8.46
CA PHE A 196 -1.48 9.48 -8.97
C PHE A 196 -1.86 10.75 -8.22
N MET A 197 -2.58 11.62 -8.91
CA MET A 197 -3.09 12.87 -8.35
C MET A 197 -4.62 12.93 -8.46
N TYR A 198 -5.25 13.67 -7.56
CA TYR A 198 -6.68 13.89 -7.51
C TYR A 198 -7.18 14.65 -8.75
N VAL A 199 -8.32 14.22 -9.27
CA VAL A 199 -9.03 14.90 -10.36
C VAL A 199 -10.38 15.44 -9.90
N SER A 200 -11.24 14.53 -9.40
CA SER A 200 -12.60 14.91 -8.98
C SER A 200 -13.21 13.87 -8.05
N ARG A 201 -14.23 14.29 -7.31
CA ARG A 201 -15.10 13.41 -6.51
C ARG A 201 -16.56 13.84 -6.68
N SER A 202 -17.42 12.88 -6.95
CA SER A 202 -18.87 12.96 -6.78
C SER A 202 -19.26 12.01 -5.65
N PRO A 203 -19.63 12.50 -4.46
CA PRO A 203 -20.01 11.65 -3.34
C PRO A 203 -21.09 10.65 -3.72
N GLN A 204 -20.98 9.41 -3.25
CA GLN A 204 -21.86 8.27 -3.57
C GLN A 204 -21.83 7.81 -5.05
N GLU A 205 -21.04 8.42 -5.91
CA GLU A 205 -20.95 8.08 -7.33
C GLU A 205 -19.54 7.63 -7.72
N ASN A 206 -18.55 8.54 -7.59
CA ASN A 206 -17.19 8.23 -8.03
C ASN A 206 -16.10 9.10 -7.38
N PHE A 207 -14.88 8.57 -7.46
CA PHE A 207 -13.64 9.27 -7.16
C PHE A 207 -12.65 9.03 -8.31
N VAL A 208 -12.05 10.07 -8.86
CA VAL A 208 -11.21 10.00 -10.04
C VAL A 208 -9.81 10.50 -9.74
N ILE A 209 -8.83 9.72 -10.14
CA ILE A 209 -7.41 10.05 -10.06
C ILE A 209 -6.76 9.87 -11.43
N GLN A 210 -5.70 10.62 -11.69
CA GLN A 210 -4.89 10.50 -12.91
C GLN A 210 -3.41 10.37 -12.58
N ARG A 211 -2.63 9.83 -13.52
CA ARG A 211 -1.19 9.73 -13.37
C ARG A 211 -0.57 11.11 -13.11
N PHE A 212 0.40 11.13 -12.20
CA PHE A 212 1.25 12.28 -11.96
C PHE A 212 2.54 12.13 -12.78
N ASP A 213 2.65 12.87 -13.88
CA ASP A 213 3.77 12.74 -14.83
C ASP A 213 5.11 13.20 -14.23
N ASP A 214 5.10 14.11 -13.26
CA ASP A 214 6.29 14.58 -12.53
C ASP A 214 6.64 13.68 -11.30
N TYR A 215 6.07 12.47 -11.23
CA TYR A 215 6.36 11.55 -10.13
C TYR A 215 7.85 11.17 -10.09
N TRP A 216 8.46 11.27 -8.93
CA TRP A 216 9.89 11.02 -8.71
C TRP A 216 10.34 9.57 -8.91
N GLY A 217 9.43 8.62 -8.77
CA GLY A 217 9.70 7.17 -8.90
C GLY A 217 9.36 6.64 -10.29
N THR A 218 9.09 5.34 -10.38
CA THR A 218 8.61 4.74 -11.62
C THR A 218 7.20 5.25 -11.93
N PRO A 219 6.97 5.90 -13.07
CA PRO A 219 5.65 6.37 -13.45
C PRO A 219 4.62 5.24 -13.49
N ALA A 220 3.38 5.54 -13.10
CA ALA A 220 2.28 4.61 -13.26
C ALA A 220 2.04 4.33 -14.76
N TYR A 221 1.67 3.09 -15.08
CA TYR A 221 1.33 2.74 -16.46
C TYR A 221 -0.01 3.31 -16.90
N LEU A 222 -1.00 3.30 -16.00
CA LEU A 222 -2.34 3.82 -16.29
C LEU A 222 -2.35 5.35 -16.29
N ASP A 223 -3.11 5.92 -17.23
CA ASP A 223 -3.33 7.38 -17.29
C ASP A 223 -4.35 7.83 -16.26
N LYS A 224 -5.40 7.02 -16.03
CA LYS A 224 -6.52 7.39 -15.13
C LYS A 224 -7.13 6.16 -14.47
N VAL A 225 -7.57 6.34 -13.22
CA VAL A 225 -8.39 5.37 -12.48
C VAL A 225 -9.67 6.06 -12.00
N THR A 226 -10.81 5.43 -12.29
CA THR A 226 -12.11 5.86 -11.80
C THR A 226 -12.62 4.84 -10.80
N TYR A 227 -12.71 5.23 -9.53
CA TYR A 227 -13.38 4.42 -8.50
C TYR A 227 -14.87 4.71 -8.54
N LYS A 228 -15.68 3.70 -8.84
CA LYS A 228 -17.15 3.77 -8.80
C LYS A 228 -17.69 3.16 -7.51
N ILE A 229 -18.59 3.87 -6.87
CA ILE A 229 -19.19 3.47 -5.61
C ILE A 229 -20.46 2.66 -5.87
N TYR A 230 -20.57 1.52 -5.18
CA TYR A 230 -21.72 0.63 -5.23
C TYR A 230 -22.24 0.39 -3.81
N GLU A 231 -23.55 0.17 -3.69
CA GLU A 231 -24.21 0.01 -2.39
C GLU A 231 -23.92 -1.35 -1.73
N SER A 232 -23.44 -2.33 -2.48
CA SER A 232 -23.19 -3.68 -1.97
C SER A 232 -22.17 -4.44 -2.81
N ALA A 233 -21.57 -5.47 -2.22
CA ALA A 233 -20.67 -6.38 -2.92
C ALA A 233 -21.38 -7.19 -4.02
N ASP A 234 -22.66 -7.49 -3.89
CA ASP A 234 -23.44 -8.17 -4.94
C ASP A 234 -23.68 -7.25 -6.15
N ALA A 235 -23.84 -5.94 -5.90
CA ALA A 235 -23.89 -4.95 -6.98
C ALA A 235 -22.54 -4.86 -7.71
N LEU A 236 -21.41 -4.99 -7.00
CA LEU A 236 -20.07 -5.08 -7.60
C LEU A 236 -19.93 -6.29 -8.52
N VAL A 237 -20.34 -7.48 -8.08
CA VAL A 237 -20.32 -8.71 -8.90
C VAL A 237 -21.15 -8.52 -10.17
N THR A 238 -22.34 -7.92 -10.04
CA THR A 238 -23.21 -7.62 -11.18
C THR A 238 -22.56 -6.63 -12.14
N ALA A 239 -21.95 -5.57 -11.62
CA ALA A 239 -21.25 -4.56 -12.40
C ALA A 239 -20.02 -5.14 -13.13
N LEU A 240 -19.27 -6.02 -12.48
CA LEU A 240 -18.14 -6.72 -13.06
C LEU A 240 -18.57 -7.63 -14.22
N LYS A 241 -19.60 -8.46 -14.02
CA LYS A 241 -20.18 -9.30 -15.08
C LYS A 241 -20.73 -8.49 -16.24
N GLY A 242 -21.33 -7.33 -15.95
CA GLY A 242 -21.82 -6.38 -16.94
C GLY A 242 -20.74 -5.54 -17.61
N LYS A 243 -19.45 -5.74 -17.26
CA LYS A 243 -18.29 -4.98 -17.78
C LYS A 243 -18.43 -3.46 -17.60
N SER A 244 -19.15 -3.02 -16.56
CA SER A 244 -19.23 -1.60 -16.17
C SER A 244 -18.15 -1.18 -15.19
N ILE A 245 -17.40 -2.15 -14.68
CA ILE A 245 -16.14 -2.01 -13.96
C ILE A 245 -15.16 -3.07 -14.45
N ASP A 246 -13.86 -2.77 -14.38
CA ASP A 246 -12.78 -3.64 -14.82
C ASP A 246 -12.19 -4.45 -13.68
N LEU A 247 -12.28 -3.93 -12.46
CA LEU A 247 -11.70 -4.51 -11.25
C LEU A 247 -12.57 -4.22 -10.04
N CYS A 248 -12.64 -5.16 -9.12
CA CYS A 248 -13.10 -4.92 -7.75
C CYS A 248 -12.26 -5.73 -6.77
N ALA A 249 -12.15 -5.22 -5.54
CA ALA A 249 -11.43 -5.87 -4.45
C ALA A 249 -12.41 -6.40 -3.38
N HIS A 250 -11.88 -7.23 -2.46
CA HIS A 250 -12.58 -7.67 -1.25
C HIS A 250 -13.84 -8.49 -1.49
N LEU A 251 -13.87 -9.28 -2.56
CA LEU A 251 -14.95 -10.26 -2.76
C LEU A 251 -14.74 -11.48 -1.86
N THR A 252 -15.82 -11.99 -1.31
CA THR A 252 -15.85 -13.26 -0.56
C THR A 252 -15.75 -14.45 -1.51
N SER A 253 -15.41 -15.64 -0.98
CA SER A 253 -15.37 -16.88 -1.76
C SER A 253 -16.73 -17.19 -2.43
N SER A 254 -17.84 -16.94 -1.75
CA SER A 254 -19.18 -17.12 -2.31
C SER A 254 -19.50 -16.15 -3.45
N GLN A 255 -18.88 -14.98 -3.48
CA GLN A 255 -19.00 -14.00 -4.56
C GLN A 255 -18.08 -14.31 -5.73
N THR A 256 -16.84 -14.69 -5.45
CA THR A 256 -15.89 -15.12 -6.50
C THR A 256 -16.36 -16.40 -7.20
N ALA A 257 -17.02 -17.32 -6.49
CA ALA A 257 -17.63 -18.52 -7.07
C ALA A 257 -18.75 -18.22 -8.10
N GLN A 258 -19.28 -17.00 -8.12
CA GLN A 258 -20.26 -16.57 -9.12
C GLN A 258 -19.61 -16.05 -10.42
N LEU A 259 -18.29 -15.84 -10.41
CA LEU A 259 -17.54 -15.41 -11.58
C LEU A 259 -17.10 -16.64 -12.39
N ASP A 260 -17.14 -16.52 -13.72
CA ASP A 260 -16.72 -17.57 -14.63
C ASP A 260 -15.23 -17.45 -15.00
N SER A 261 -14.79 -18.29 -15.92
CA SER A 261 -13.39 -18.34 -16.37
C SER A 261 -12.91 -17.09 -17.14
N ASP A 262 -13.80 -16.16 -17.45
CA ASP A 262 -13.45 -14.92 -18.13
C ASP A 262 -12.82 -13.90 -17.15
N PHE A 263 -12.93 -14.17 -15.84
CA PHE A 263 -12.38 -13.32 -14.80
C PHE A 263 -11.11 -13.93 -14.19
N GLN A 264 -10.11 -13.09 -14.01
CA GLN A 264 -8.92 -13.44 -13.23
C GLN A 264 -9.17 -13.13 -11.75
N ILE A 265 -9.13 -14.16 -10.91
CA ILE A 265 -9.22 -14.02 -9.46
C ILE A 265 -7.81 -13.99 -8.91
N LEU A 266 -7.48 -12.92 -8.18
CA LEU A 266 -6.22 -12.75 -7.47
C LEU A 266 -6.49 -12.88 -5.98
N GLU A 267 -5.78 -13.76 -5.32
CA GLU A 267 -5.81 -13.93 -3.87
C GLU A 267 -4.53 -13.37 -3.26
N GLY A 268 -4.69 -12.59 -2.20
CA GLY A 268 -3.57 -11.98 -1.49
C GLY A 268 -3.78 -12.01 0.01
N THR A 269 -2.69 -12.18 0.76
CA THR A 269 -2.72 -12.09 2.22
C THR A 269 -2.80 -10.62 2.63
N MET A 270 -3.84 -10.27 3.38
CA MET A 270 -4.01 -8.95 3.96
C MET A 270 -3.35 -8.88 5.35
N ASN A 271 -2.84 -7.72 5.70
CA ASN A 271 -2.41 -7.42 7.07
C ASN A 271 -3.64 -7.06 7.95
N LEU A 272 -4.63 -7.96 7.97
CA LEU A 272 -5.86 -7.82 8.73
C LEU A 272 -6.01 -9.03 9.64
N VAL A 273 -6.16 -8.77 10.95
CA VAL A 273 -6.35 -9.81 11.96
C VAL A 273 -7.78 -9.76 12.47
N GLN A 274 -8.49 -10.88 12.35
CA GLN A 274 -9.77 -11.07 13.04
C GLN A 274 -9.48 -11.63 14.45
N ALA A 275 -9.87 -10.89 15.47
CA ALA A 275 -9.61 -11.24 16.87
C ALA A 275 -10.79 -10.95 17.77
N VAL A 276 -10.88 -11.71 18.85
CA VAL A 276 -11.78 -11.42 19.96
C VAL A 276 -10.99 -10.64 21.02
N TYR A 277 -11.41 -9.40 21.27
CA TYR A 277 -10.81 -8.55 22.31
C TYR A 277 -11.54 -8.75 23.62
N LEU A 278 -10.81 -9.15 24.67
CA LEU A 278 -11.35 -9.36 26.00
C LEU A 278 -11.00 -8.16 26.89
N ASN A 279 -12.00 -7.54 27.52
CA ASN A 279 -11.77 -6.47 28.47
C ASN A 279 -11.29 -7.05 29.82
N ASN A 280 -9.98 -7.03 30.05
CA ASN A 280 -9.36 -7.57 31.25
C ASN A 280 -9.69 -6.83 32.55
N ALA A 281 -10.35 -5.68 32.49
CA ALA A 281 -10.77 -4.91 33.66
C ALA A 281 -12.18 -5.29 34.17
N VAL A 282 -12.89 -6.18 33.45
CA VAL A 282 -14.29 -6.52 33.73
C VAL A 282 -14.46 -8.03 33.91
N ALA A 283 -15.15 -8.45 34.99
CA ALA A 283 -15.50 -9.85 35.19
C ALA A 283 -16.42 -10.37 34.07
N PRO A 284 -16.26 -11.62 33.61
CA PRO A 284 -15.33 -12.64 34.12
C PRO A 284 -13.93 -12.61 33.47
N PHE A 285 -13.63 -11.61 32.62
CA PHE A 285 -12.40 -11.56 31.82
C PHE A 285 -11.20 -10.96 32.57
N ASP A 286 -11.41 -10.48 33.81
CA ASP A 286 -10.35 -10.13 34.77
C ASP A 286 -9.61 -11.38 35.28
N ASP A 287 -10.25 -12.56 35.27
CA ASP A 287 -9.60 -13.83 35.57
C ASP A 287 -8.83 -14.38 34.35
N GLN A 288 -7.52 -14.61 34.55
CA GLN A 288 -6.64 -15.18 33.52
C GLN A 288 -7.08 -16.59 33.10
N GLN A 289 -7.59 -17.42 34.03
CA GLN A 289 -8.00 -18.79 33.71
C GLN A 289 -9.22 -18.81 32.81
N VAL A 290 -10.14 -17.85 32.96
CA VAL A 290 -11.30 -17.70 32.09
C VAL A 290 -10.84 -17.32 30.64
N ARG A 291 -9.91 -16.39 30.54
CA ARG A 291 -9.36 -16.02 29.21
C ARG A 291 -8.65 -17.19 28.52
N GLN A 292 -7.85 -17.95 29.28
CA GLN A 292 -7.20 -19.16 28.77
C GLN A 292 -8.22 -20.24 28.37
N ALA A 293 -9.27 -20.46 29.17
CA ALA A 293 -10.33 -21.39 28.84
C ALA A 293 -11.02 -21.04 27.49
N LEU A 294 -11.26 -19.76 27.23
CA LEU A 294 -11.78 -19.31 25.92
C LEU A 294 -10.81 -19.62 24.76
N CYS A 295 -9.51 -19.40 24.96
CA CYS A 295 -8.52 -19.75 23.95
C CYS A 295 -8.50 -21.25 23.60
N TYR A 296 -8.74 -22.12 24.59
CA TYR A 296 -8.83 -23.57 24.39
C TYR A 296 -10.19 -23.99 23.81
N ALA A 297 -11.28 -23.26 24.10
CA ALA A 297 -12.61 -23.61 23.64
C ALA A 297 -12.88 -23.21 22.17
N ILE A 298 -12.14 -22.23 21.65
CA ILE A 298 -12.33 -21.74 20.27
C ILE A 298 -11.55 -22.62 19.30
N ASP A 299 -12.27 -23.36 18.48
CA ASP A 299 -11.68 -24.09 17.36
C ASP A 299 -11.48 -23.15 16.16
N ARG A 300 -10.29 -22.57 16.10
CA ARG A 300 -9.91 -21.61 15.05
C ARG A 300 -9.87 -22.25 13.66
N GLN A 301 -9.50 -23.53 13.57
CA GLN A 301 -9.46 -24.22 12.29
C GLN A 301 -10.88 -24.41 11.73
N THR A 302 -11.81 -24.89 12.55
CA THR A 302 -13.22 -25.01 12.14
C THR A 302 -13.82 -23.67 11.72
N ILE A 303 -13.49 -22.57 12.42
CA ILE A 303 -13.95 -21.23 12.02
C ILE A 303 -13.38 -20.88 10.63
N MET A 304 -12.10 -21.13 10.41
CA MET A 304 -11.45 -20.84 9.15
C MET A 304 -12.05 -21.66 8.00
N ASP A 305 -12.27 -22.95 8.21
CA ASP A 305 -12.80 -23.85 7.19
C ASP A 305 -14.27 -23.54 6.86
N MET A 306 -15.09 -23.19 7.87
CA MET A 306 -16.54 -23.00 7.69
C MET A 306 -16.94 -21.55 7.36
N ILE A 307 -16.19 -20.56 7.80
CA ILE A 307 -16.55 -19.15 7.64
C ILE A 307 -15.71 -18.46 6.55
N ALA A 308 -14.45 -18.85 6.45
CA ALA A 308 -13.51 -18.30 5.47
C ALA A 308 -13.23 -19.27 4.30
N ASP A 309 -13.96 -20.36 4.18
CA ASP A 309 -13.80 -21.39 3.13
C ASP A 309 -12.34 -21.89 3.00
N GLY A 310 -11.61 -21.94 4.10
CA GLY A 310 -10.20 -22.33 4.14
C GLY A 310 -9.21 -21.22 3.76
N HIS A 311 -9.70 -20.03 3.43
CA HIS A 311 -8.83 -18.89 3.09
C HIS A 311 -8.39 -18.13 4.33
N GLY A 312 -7.08 -18.01 4.53
CA GLY A 312 -6.49 -17.31 5.65
C GLY A 312 -5.40 -18.10 6.37
N THR A 313 -4.92 -17.57 7.48
CA THR A 313 -3.90 -18.21 8.32
C THR A 313 -4.31 -18.15 9.78
N ALA A 314 -4.40 -19.31 10.43
CA ALA A 314 -4.65 -19.37 11.87
C ALA A 314 -3.43 -18.81 12.61
N LEU A 315 -3.62 -17.69 13.30
CA LEU A 315 -2.56 -17.06 14.10
C LEU A 315 -2.44 -17.74 15.47
N GLY A 316 -1.22 -17.82 15.97
CA GLY A 316 -0.94 -18.19 17.36
C GLY A 316 -1.51 -17.11 18.30
N SER A 317 -1.89 -17.52 19.52
CA SER A 317 -2.24 -16.60 20.60
C SER A 317 -1.00 -16.15 21.34
#